data_f9a93a76305f0b812bebab2dd5ca2f54
#
_entry.id   f9a93a76305f0b812bebab2dd5ca2f54
#
_cell.length_a   1.000
_cell.length_b   1.000
_cell.length_c   1.000
_cell.angle_alpha   90.00
_cell.angle_beta   90.00
_cell.angle_gamma   90.00
#
_symmetry.space_group_name_H-M   'P 1'
#
loop_
_entity.id
_entity.type
_entity.pdbx_description
1 polymer ?
#
loop_
_entity_poly.entity_id
_entity_poly.type
_entity_poly.pdbx_seq_one_letter_code
_entity_poly.pdbx_strand_id
1 'polypeptide(L)'
;MRIFSGIQPTGDKHLGNLIGGFKQYARTQEDGDAVFCIVDLHSITVEYDPEDLHARTLDLAAMLFATGLDPARSIVFAQSHVRPHAEAAWLLAAVTSYGQLGRMTQFKDKSAQRDFVSAGLFTYPILMAGDILLYQTDLVPIGDDQRQHLELSRDLAERFNSRFGTTFTVPTGVYPEVGARIMDLQDPTRKMSTTGGTEQGTVKLLDSPDAIAKKFKTAVTDSGREIVRAPDKPGISNLIDILSVATEQAPEEIERAYEGVGYGQFKTDVGDAVIAMIAPVRERYDALRADESALLDRLREGATKAEAVAEPTLETMYERMGFVRL
;
A
#
# COMPACT_ATOMS: atom_id res chain seq x y z
N MET A 1 -8.60 -9.13 -16.96
CA MET A 1 -7.36 -9.32 -16.16
C MET A 1 -7.63 -8.78 -14.77
N ARG A 2 -7.38 -9.59 -13.73
CA ARG A 2 -7.69 -9.20 -12.36
C ARG A 2 -6.43 -8.79 -11.62
N ILE A 3 -6.51 -7.67 -10.91
CA ILE A 3 -5.39 -7.06 -10.18
C ILE A 3 -5.76 -7.04 -8.70
N PHE A 4 -4.87 -7.55 -7.84
CA PHE A 4 -5.08 -7.55 -6.39
C PHE A 4 -4.01 -6.71 -5.67
N SER A 5 -4.45 -5.85 -4.77
CA SER A 5 -3.57 -5.06 -3.90
C SER A 5 -4.01 -5.15 -2.44
N GLY A 6 -3.13 -5.66 -1.60
CA GLY A 6 -3.31 -5.68 -0.14
C GLY A 6 -2.65 -4.47 0.51
N ILE A 7 -3.38 -3.73 1.34
CA ILE A 7 -2.88 -2.50 1.97
C ILE A 7 -3.12 -2.59 3.47
N GLN A 8 -2.04 -2.53 4.26
CA GLN A 8 -2.14 -2.60 5.72
C GLN A 8 -2.65 -1.28 6.32
N PRO A 9 -3.59 -1.33 7.27
CA PRO A 9 -4.07 -0.15 8.00
C PRO A 9 -3.09 0.23 9.12
N THR A 10 -1.81 0.39 8.80
CA THR A 10 -0.74 0.71 9.76
C THR A 10 -0.06 2.02 9.42
N GLY A 11 0.32 2.77 10.45
CA GLY A 11 1.03 4.04 10.33
C GLY A 11 0.26 5.14 9.59
N ASP A 12 0.66 6.38 9.84
CA ASP A 12 0.11 7.52 9.12
C ASP A 12 0.51 7.49 7.65
N LYS A 13 -0.38 7.92 6.77
CA LYS A 13 -0.07 7.99 5.34
C LYS A 13 0.64 9.31 5.03
N HIS A 14 1.69 9.23 4.23
CA HIS A 14 2.55 10.37 3.89
C HIS A 14 2.59 10.62 2.37
N LEU A 15 3.19 11.71 1.98
CA LEU A 15 3.32 12.15 0.58
C LEU A 15 3.86 11.04 -0.34
N GLY A 16 4.85 10.28 0.12
CA GLY A 16 5.40 9.15 -0.63
C GLY A 16 4.38 8.02 -0.87
N ASN A 17 3.41 7.80 0.05
CA ASN A 17 2.31 6.85 -0.17
C ASN A 17 1.32 7.38 -1.21
N LEU A 18 1.01 8.68 -1.19
CA LEU A 18 0.13 9.29 -2.18
C LEU A 18 0.71 9.15 -3.59
N ILE A 19 1.97 9.51 -3.75
CA ILE A 19 2.65 9.54 -5.05
C ILE A 19 2.96 8.13 -5.55
N GLY A 20 3.56 7.29 -4.71
CA GLY A 20 4.03 5.97 -5.10
C GLY A 20 2.99 4.84 -5.02
N GLY A 21 1.84 5.07 -4.35
CA GLY A 21 0.82 4.05 -4.13
C GLY A 21 -0.57 4.50 -4.54
N PHE A 22 -1.18 5.43 -3.82
CA PHE A 22 -2.61 5.75 -4.00
C PHE A 22 -2.96 6.30 -5.39
N LYS A 23 -2.14 7.18 -5.95
CA LYS A 23 -2.32 7.64 -7.34
C LYS A 23 -2.22 6.47 -8.35
N GLN A 24 -1.35 5.50 -8.07
CA GLN A 24 -1.21 4.30 -8.88
C GLN A 24 -2.47 3.42 -8.78
N TYR A 25 -3.01 3.21 -7.57
CA TYR A 25 -4.24 2.44 -7.38
C TYR A 25 -5.42 3.03 -8.15
N ALA A 26 -5.59 4.35 -8.12
CA ALA A 26 -6.63 5.03 -8.88
C ALA A 26 -6.49 4.81 -10.41
N ARG A 27 -5.27 4.68 -10.92
CA ARG A 27 -5.02 4.34 -12.34
C ARG A 27 -5.27 2.86 -12.61
N THR A 28 -4.83 1.97 -11.72
CA THR A 28 -4.96 0.51 -11.88
C THR A 28 -6.42 0.06 -12.06
N GLN A 29 -7.39 0.77 -11.44
CA GLN A 29 -8.82 0.45 -11.63
C GLN A 29 -9.32 0.71 -13.07
N GLU A 30 -8.53 1.37 -13.93
CA GLU A 30 -8.85 1.61 -15.34
C GLU A 30 -8.38 0.47 -16.24
N ASP A 31 -7.41 -0.31 -15.78
CA ASP A 31 -6.72 -1.34 -16.56
C ASP A 31 -7.38 -2.73 -16.45
N GLY A 32 -8.30 -2.95 -15.51
CA GLY A 32 -8.94 -4.24 -15.30
C GLY A 32 -9.80 -4.34 -14.04
N ASP A 33 -10.17 -5.56 -13.67
CA ASP A 33 -10.89 -5.88 -12.43
C ASP A 33 -9.95 -5.64 -11.24
N ALA A 34 -10.04 -4.49 -10.61
CA ALA A 34 -9.18 -4.12 -9.50
C ALA A 34 -9.81 -4.46 -8.14
N VAL A 35 -9.06 -5.20 -7.33
CA VAL A 35 -9.44 -5.63 -5.98
C VAL A 35 -8.45 -5.03 -4.98
N PHE A 36 -8.96 -4.19 -4.08
CA PHE A 36 -8.20 -3.52 -3.02
C PHE A 36 -8.66 -4.01 -1.66
N CYS A 37 -7.80 -4.74 -0.97
CA CYS A 37 -8.06 -5.33 0.32
C CYS A 37 -7.33 -4.55 1.42
N ILE A 38 -8.07 -4.00 2.39
CA ILE A 38 -7.50 -3.49 3.63
C ILE A 38 -7.20 -4.71 4.50
N VAL A 39 -5.92 -5.09 4.58
CA VAL A 39 -5.49 -6.36 5.19
C VAL A 39 -5.35 -6.23 6.71
N ASP A 40 -6.46 -6.04 7.39
CA ASP A 40 -6.56 -5.84 8.84
C ASP A 40 -6.23 -7.11 9.64
N LEU A 41 -6.50 -8.32 9.12
CA LEU A 41 -6.08 -9.57 9.77
C LEU A 41 -4.54 -9.71 9.82
N HIS A 42 -3.80 -9.13 8.88
CA HIS A 42 -2.34 -9.11 8.98
C HIS A 42 -1.84 -8.21 10.11
N SER A 43 -2.61 -7.20 10.50
CA SER A 43 -2.22 -6.26 11.54
C SER A 43 -2.17 -6.90 12.93
N ILE A 44 -2.97 -7.93 13.18
CA ILE A 44 -3.01 -8.64 14.48
C ILE A 44 -1.88 -9.67 14.66
N THR A 45 -1.01 -9.85 13.67
CA THR A 45 0.13 -10.78 13.76
C THR A 45 1.23 -10.29 14.70
N VAL A 46 1.18 -9.03 15.07
CA VAL A 46 2.06 -8.34 16.01
C VAL A 46 1.21 -7.67 17.10
N GLU A 47 1.87 -7.18 18.15
CA GLU A 47 1.18 -6.42 19.19
C GLU A 47 0.49 -5.19 18.60
N TYR A 48 -0.77 -4.97 18.96
CA TYR A 48 -1.62 -3.90 18.44
C TYR A 48 -2.62 -3.44 19.52
N ASP A 49 -3.11 -2.23 19.36
CA ASP A 49 -4.23 -1.69 20.12
C ASP A 49 -5.53 -1.88 19.33
N PRO A 50 -6.60 -2.49 19.92
CA PRO A 50 -7.86 -2.72 19.20
C PRO A 50 -8.56 -1.44 18.74
N GLU A 51 -8.52 -0.36 19.55
CA GLU A 51 -9.15 0.92 19.18
C GLU A 51 -8.38 1.57 18.02
N ASP A 52 -7.05 1.51 18.07
CA ASP A 52 -6.18 1.96 16.98
C ASP A 52 -6.43 1.18 15.68
N LEU A 53 -6.56 -0.15 15.75
CA LEU A 53 -6.84 -0.98 14.56
C LEU A 53 -8.15 -0.58 13.91
N HIS A 54 -9.22 -0.39 14.70
CA HIS A 54 -10.52 0.05 14.21
C HIS A 54 -10.40 1.43 13.53
N ALA A 55 -9.85 2.42 14.23
CA ALA A 55 -9.69 3.77 13.70
C ALA A 55 -8.86 3.79 12.40
N ARG A 56 -7.71 3.11 12.38
CA ARG A 56 -6.81 3.05 11.21
C ARG A 56 -7.40 2.32 10.01
N THR A 57 -8.26 1.33 10.24
CA THR A 57 -8.98 0.63 9.16
C THR A 57 -9.93 1.60 8.45
N LEU A 58 -10.70 2.38 9.21
CA LEU A 58 -11.60 3.40 8.67
C LEU A 58 -10.84 4.56 8.02
N ASP A 59 -9.74 5.01 8.63
CA ASP A 59 -8.87 6.05 8.06
C ASP A 59 -8.28 5.63 6.71
N LEU A 60 -7.82 4.37 6.60
CA LEU A 60 -7.31 3.85 5.34
C LEU A 60 -8.42 3.73 4.30
N ALA A 61 -9.61 3.25 4.67
CA ALA A 61 -10.76 3.17 3.77
C ALA A 61 -11.13 4.55 3.23
N ALA A 62 -11.28 5.55 4.12
CA ALA A 62 -11.55 6.93 3.73
C ALA A 62 -10.46 7.49 2.82
N MET A 63 -9.19 7.21 3.11
CA MET A 63 -8.06 7.66 2.30
C MET A 63 -8.07 7.03 0.90
N LEU A 64 -8.36 5.74 0.77
CA LEU A 64 -8.46 5.05 -0.50
C LEU A 64 -9.55 5.67 -1.40
N PHE A 65 -10.74 5.91 -0.85
CA PHE A 65 -11.81 6.58 -1.59
C PHE A 65 -11.49 8.05 -1.88
N ALA A 66 -10.89 8.78 -0.92
CA ALA A 66 -10.51 10.17 -1.11
C ALA A 66 -9.47 10.37 -2.21
N THR A 67 -8.61 9.38 -2.42
CA THR A 67 -7.56 9.40 -3.46
C THR A 67 -8.05 8.93 -4.83
N GLY A 68 -9.33 8.55 -4.97
CA GLY A 68 -9.97 8.33 -6.26
C GLY A 68 -10.37 6.89 -6.56
N LEU A 69 -10.29 5.95 -5.59
CA LEU A 69 -10.91 4.64 -5.79
C LEU A 69 -12.43 4.78 -5.84
N ASP A 70 -13.02 4.26 -6.91
CA ASP A 70 -14.45 4.29 -7.16
C ASP A 70 -15.07 2.91 -6.88
N PRO A 71 -15.99 2.79 -5.89
CA PRO A 71 -16.67 1.53 -5.59
C PRO A 71 -17.48 0.94 -6.76
N ALA A 72 -17.82 1.77 -7.75
CA ALA A 72 -18.51 1.29 -8.97
C ALA A 72 -17.55 0.60 -9.95
N ARG A 73 -16.25 0.88 -9.85
CA ARG A 73 -15.20 0.40 -10.79
C ARG A 73 -14.25 -0.61 -10.16
N SER A 74 -14.13 -0.60 -8.84
CA SER A 74 -13.21 -1.46 -8.10
C SER A 74 -13.89 -2.06 -6.86
N ILE A 75 -13.36 -3.18 -6.39
CA ILE A 75 -13.78 -3.83 -5.15
C ILE A 75 -12.86 -3.32 -4.04
N VAL A 76 -13.40 -2.61 -3.05
CA VAL A 76 -12.64 -2.10 -1.88
C VAL A 76 -13.31 -2.59 -0.61
N PHE A 77 -12.58 -3.35 0.23
CA PHE A 77 -13.15 -3.96 1.43
C PHE A 77 -12.09 -4.17 2.53
N ALA A 78 -12.54 -4.42 3.77
CA ALA A 78 -11.68 -4.91 4.84
C ALA A 78 -11.64 -6.44 4.84
N GLN A 79 -10.44 -7.01 4.95
CA GLN A 79 -10.18 -8.46 4.88
C GLN A 79 -11.01 -9.25 5.87
N SER A 80 -11.16 -8.75 7.10
CA SER A 80 -11.94 -9.39 8.16
C SER A 80 -13.44 -9.47 7.86
N HIS A 81 -13.95 -8.71 6.90
CA HIS A 81 -15.35 -8.79 6.47
C HIS A 81 -15.64 -9.95 5.52
N VAL A 82 -14.61 -10.61 4.98
CA VAL A 82 -14.71 -11.69 3.99
C VAL A 82 -14.08 -12.96 4.55
N ARG A 83 -14.90 -13.85 5.12
CA ARG A 83 -14.46 -15.07 5.80
C ARG A 83 -13.59 -16.01 4.97
N PRO A 84 -13.83 -16.18 3.66
CA PRO A 84 -13.00 -17.01 2.79
C PRO A 84 -11.49 -16.84 2.95
N HIS A 85 -10.99 -15.66 3.30
CA HIS A 85 -9.55 -15.41 3.51
C HIS A 85 -8.95 -16.30 4.60
N ALA A 86 -9.59 -16.38 5.76
CA ALA A 86 -9.12 -17.19 6.88
C ALA A 86 -9.26 -18.69 6.59
N GLU A 87 -10.34 -19.10 5.92
CA GLU A 87 -10.58 -20.49 5.55
C GLU A 87 -9.57 -20.96 4.49
N ALA A 88 -9.35 -20.18 3.44
CA ALA A 88 -8.34 -20.48 2.43
C ALA A 88 -6.92 -20.55 3.02
N ALA A 89 -6.60 -19.65 3.93
CA ALA A 89 -5.31 -19.70 4.65
C ALA A 89 -5.14 -21.04 5.39
N TRP A 90 -6.18 -21.52 6.07
CA TRP A 90 -6.13 -22.82 6.74
C TRP A 90 -5.92 -23.98 5.77
N LEU A 91 -6.67 -24.02 4.65
CA LEU A 91 -6.53 -25.07 3.64
C LEU A 91 -5.15 -25.03 2.97
N LEU A 92 -4.64 -23.84 2.66
CA LEU A 92 -3.29 -23.67 2.11
C LEU A 92 -2.19 -24.06 3.11
N ALA A 93 -2.42 -23.88 4.42
CA ALA A 93 -1.48 -24.32 5.44
C ALA A 93 -1.20 -25.83 5.36
N ALA A 94 -2.19 -26.65 4.99
CA ALA A 94 -2.04 -28.09 4.82
C ALA A 94 -1.13 -28.51 3.64
N VAL A 95 -0.85 -27.59 2.73
CA VAL A 95 0.07 -27.81 1.59
C VAL A 95 1.33 -26.96 1.66
N THR A 96 1.49 -26.18 2.73
CA THR A 96 2.66 -25.31 2.95
C THR A 96 3.73 -26.04 3.74
N SER A 97 4.98 -25.98 3.27
CA SER A 97 6.10 -26.56 4.01
C SER A 97 6.52 -25.65 5.18
N TYR A 98 6.62 -26.23 6.39
CA TYR A 98 7.20 -25.56 7.57
C TYR A 98 8.56 -24.92 7.27
N GLY A 99 9.43 -25.65 6.55
CA GLY A 99 10.75 -25.16 6.18
C GLY A 99 10.72 -23.97 5.19
N GLN A 100 9.69 -23.84 4.34
CA GLN A 100 9.54 -22.65 3.49
C GLN A 100 9.23 -21.42 4.34
N LEU A 101 8.29 -21.51 5.28
CA LEU A 101 7.95 -20.40 6.20
C LEU A 101 9.15 -19.99 7.05
N GLY A 102 9.91 -20.95 7.61
CA GLY A 102 11.08 -20.66 8.43
C GLY A 102 12.24 -20.00 7.66
N ARG A 103 12.23 -20.03 6.32
CA ARG A 103 13.21 -19.33 5.48
C ARG A 103 12.79 -17.93 5.07
N MET A 104 11.55 -17.50 5.37
CA MET A 104 11.06 -16.16 5.02
C MET A 104 11.90 -15.08 5.71
N THR A 105 12.48 -14.18 4.92
CA THR A 105 13.38 -13.12 5.42
C THR A 105 12.68 -12.21 6.41
N GLN A 106 11.48 -11.73 6.07
CA GLN A 106 10.72 -10.86 6.97
C GLN A 106 10.34 -11.54 8.30
N PHE A 107 10.10 -12.87 8.32
CA PHE A 107 9.88 -13.59 9.57
C PHE A 107 11.13 -13.56 10.44
N LYS A 108 12.29 -13.83 9.87
CA LYS A 108 13.58 -13.81 10.61
C LYS A 108 13.86 -12.43 11.19
N ASP A 109 13.70 -11.38 10.38
CA ASP A 109 13.99 -10.01 10.79
C ASP A 109 13.05 -9.54 11.91
N LYS A 110 11.73 -9.80 11.75
CA LYS A 110 10.73 -9.38 12.73
C LYS A 110 10.79 -10.21 14.03
N SER A 111 11.09 -11.50 13.95
CA SER A 111 11.18 -12.38 15.13
C SER A 111 12.42 -12.12 15.96
N ALA A 112 13.56 -11.76 15.34
CA ALA A 112 14.81 -11.50 16.04
C ALA A 112 14.76 -10.29 17.00
N GLN A 113 13.76 -9.42 16.86
CA GLN A 113 13.62 -8.18 17.63
C GLN A 113 12.49 -8.25 18.68
N ARG A 114 11.96 -9.45 18.99
CA ARG A 114 10.77 -9.62 19.83
C ARG A 114 10.94 -10.73 20.84
N ASP A 115 10.49 -10.48 22.07
CA ASP A 115 10.43 -11.49 23.13
C ASP A 115 9.28 -12.49 22.90
N PHE A 116 8.15 -12.01 22.34
CA PHE A 116 7.02 -12.83 21.94
C PHE A 116 6.84 -12.85 20.43
N VAL A 117 6.88 -14.05 19.86
CA VAL A 117 6.67 -14.30 18.42
C VAL A 117 5.37 -15.09 18.26
N SER A 118 4.34 -14.46 17.74
CA SER A 118 3.05 -15.11 17.52
C SER A 118 3.12 -16.16 16.40
N ALA A 119 2.28 -17.19 16.48
CA ALA A 119 2.10 -18.12 15.36
C ALA A 119 1.62 -17.39 14.09
N GLY A 120 0.82 -16.33 14.25
CA GLY A 120 0.39 -15.49 13.14
C GLY A 120 1.54 -14.84 12.40
N LEU A 121 2.59 -14.38 13.10
CA LEU A 121 3.81 -13.83 12.47
C LEU A 121 4.56 -14.89 11.65
N PHE A 122 4.48 -16.17 12.02
CA PHE A 122 5.07 -17.27 11.26
C PHE A 122 4.22 -17.65 10.03
N THR A 123 2.88 -17.58 10.16
CA THR A 123 1.95 -18.12 9.16
C THR A 123 1.32 -17.06 8.23
N TYR A 124 1.51 -15.76 8.50
CA TYR A 124 0.91 -14.71 7.66
C TYR A 124 1.24 -14.81 6.16
N PRO A 125 2.38 -15.37 5.70
CA PRO A 125 2.61 -15.54 4.28
C PRO A 125 1.61 -16.50 3.61
N ILE A 126 1.02 -17.42 4.38
CA ILE A 126 -0.04 -18.30 3.90
C ILE A 126 -1.35 -17.52 3.75
N LEU A 127 -1.67 -16.65 4.71
CA LEU A 127 -2.84 -15.77 4.63
C LEU A 127 -2.72 -14.85 3.42
N MET A 128 -1.55 -14.26 3.18
CA MET A 128 -1.29 -13.45 1.98
C MET A 128 -1.47 -14.25 0.68
N ALA A 129 -1.04 -15.52 0.65
CA ALA A 129 -1.30 -16.38 -0.49
C ALA A 129 -2.81 -16.62 -0.69
N GLY A 130 -3.57 -16.84 0.40
CA GLY A 130 -5.03 -16.93 0.37
C GLY A 130 -5.67 -15.66 -0.18
N ASP A 131 -5.22 -14.50 0.29
CA ASP A 131 -5.72 -13.19 -0.18
C ASP A 131 -5.62 -13.04 -1.70
N ILE A 132 -4.51 -13.49 -2.28
CA ILE A 132 -4.23 -13.37 -3.71
C ILE A 132 -4.98 -14.43 -4.52
N LEU A 133 -4.92 -15.69 -4.08
CA LEU A 133 -5.37 -16.84 -4.85
C LEU A 133 -6.89 -16.98 -4.89
N LEU A 134 -7.61 -16.57 -3.85
CA LEU A 134 -9.08 -16.57 -3.79
C LEU A 134 -9.71 -15.81 -4.95
N TYR A 135 -9.08 -14.76 -5.41
CA TYR A 135 -9.62 -13.89 -6.45
C TYR A 135 -9.19 -14.28 -7.86
N GLN A 136 -8.52 -15.42 -8.05
CA GLN A 136 -7.98 -15.82 -9.37
C GLN A 136 -7.14 -14.69 -9.98
N THR A 137 -6.27 -14.12 -9.17
CA THR A 137 -5.50 -12.91 -9.49
C THR A 137 -4.50 -13.18 -10.60
N ASP A 138 -4.50 -12.33 -11.63
CA ASP A 138 -3.50 -12.36 -12.71
C ASP A 138 -2.25 -11.56 -12.31
N LEU A 139 -2.45 -10.35 -11.79
CA LEU A 139 -1.37 -9.40 -11.49
C LEU A 139 -1.40 -8.91 -10.04
N VAL A 140 -0.23 -8.85 -9.44
CA VAL A 140 -0.04 -8.30 -8.08
C VAL A 140 1.00 -7.20 -8.11
N PRO A 141 0.61 -5.91 -8.01
CA PRO A 141 1.56 -4.82 -7.84
C PRO A 141 2.23 -4.91 -6.46
N ILE A 142 3.54 -5.13 -6.43
CA ILE A 142 4.30 -5.32 -5.19
C ILE A 142 5.63 -4.57 -5.20
N GLY A 143 6.09 -4.18 -4.02
CA GLY A 143 7.46 -3.73 -3.80
C GLY A 143 8.45 -4.92 -3.72
N ASP A 144 9.72 -4.62 -3.85
CA ASP A 144 10.80 -5.62 -3.83
C ASP A 144 10.83 -6.47 -2.55
N ASP A 145 10.45 -5.89 -1.42
CA ASP A 145 10.37 -6.56 -0.11
C ASP A 145 9.27 -7.64 -0.04
N GLN A 146 8.30 -7.63 -0.96
CA GLN A 146 7.22 -8.60 -1.05
C GLN A 146 7.45 -9.72 -2.08
N ARG A 147 8.56 -9.70 -2.82
CA ARG A 147 8.87 -10.72 -3.85
C ARG A 147 8.81 -12.14 -3.28
N GLN A 148 9.43 -12.37 -2.14
CA GLN A 148 9.49 -13.69 -1.53
C GLN A 148 8.11 -14.22 -1.12
N HIS A 149 7.20 -13.34 -0.70
CA HIS A 149 5.83 -13.71 -0.38
C HIS A 149 5.02 -14.07 -1.62
N LEU A 150 5.19 -13.30 -2.71
CA LEU A 150 4.53 -13.61 -3.96
C LEU A 150 5.03 -14.94 -4.55
N GLU A 151 6.33 -15.20 -4.52
CA GLU A 151 6.88 -16.49 -4.95
C GLU A 151 6.32 -17.66 -4.12
N LEU A 152 6.16 -17.48 -2.79
CA LEU A 152 5.47 -18.48 -1.98
C LEU A 152 4.03 -18.69 -2.45
N SER A 153 3.30 -17.63 -2.77
CA SER A 153 1.91 -17.72 -3.28
C SER A 153 1.85 -18.48 -4.60
N ARG A 154 2.81 -18.25 -5.50
CA ARG A 154 2.97 -18.97 -6.77
C ARG A 154 3.26 -20.46 -6.54
N ASP A 155 4.25 -20.77 -5.68
CA ASP A 155 4.60 -22.14 -5.30
C ASP A 155 3.39 -22.91 -4.74
N LEU A 156 2.57 -22.23 -3.91
CA LEU A 156 1.36 -22.81 -3.34
C LEU A 156 0.28 -23.06 -4.39
N ALA A 157 0.08 -22.12 -5.32
CA ALA A 157 -0.87 -22.30 -6.42
C ALA A 157 -0.46 -23.48 -7.31
N GLU A 158 0.80 -23.56 -7.72
CA GLU A 158 1.32 -24.64 -8.55
C GLU A 158 1.25 -26.00 -7.83
N ARG A 159 1.62 -26.05 -6.56
CA ARG A 159 1.57 -27.27 -5.74
C ARG A 159 0.14 -27.75 -5.53
N PHE A 160 -0.80 -26.85 -5.25
CA PHE A 160 -2.22 -27.19 -5.10
C PHE A 160 -2.79 -27.70 -6.42
N ASN A 161 -2.54 -26.96 -7.50
CA ASN A 161 -2.99 -27.37 -8.85
C ASN A 161 -2.45 -28.73 -9.27
N SER A 162 -1.19 -29.00 -8.99
CA SER A 162 -0.56 -30.31 -9.29
C SER A 162 -1.13 -31.45 -8.45
N ARG A 163 -1.44 -31.18 -7.17
CA ARG A 163 -1.89 -32.24 -6.24
C ARG A 163 -3.39 -32.54 -6.35
N PHE A 164 -4.21 -31.50 -6.54
CA PHE A 164 -5.65 -31.58 -6.44
C PHE A 164 -6.39 -31.23 -7.76
N GLY A 165 -5.66 -30.82 -8.79
CA GLY A 165 -6.19 -30.35 -10.06
C GLY A 165 -6.28 -28.82 -10.15
N THR A 166 -6.30 -28.31 -11.38
CA THR A 166 -6.24 -26.87 -11.69
C THR A 166 -7.34 -26.09 -10.99
N THR A 167 -6.96 -25.34 -9.97
CA THR A 167 -7.83 -24.55 -9.09
C THR A 167 -7.51 -23.08 -9.13
N PHE A 168 -6.22 -22.74 -9.14
CA PHE A 168 -5.74 -21.36 -9.05
C PHE A 168 -5.09 -20.86 -10.33
N THR A 169 -5.34 -19.62 -10.68
CA THR A 169 -4.47 -18.83 -11.55
C THR A 169 -3.15 -18.59 -10.81
N VAL A 170 -2.00 -18.81 -11.49
CA VAL A 170 -0.69 -18.51 -10.92
C VAL A 170 -0.39 -17.02 -11.14
N PRO A 171 -0.32 -16.20 -10.06
CA PRO A 171 -0.22 -14.76 -10.22
C PRO A 171 1.16 -14.31 -10.72
N THR A 172 1.19 -13.15 -11.39
CA THR A 172 2.43 -12.50 -11.83
C THR A 172 2.66 -11.21 -11.06
N GLY A 173 3.89 -10.98 -10.58
CA GLY A 173 4.27 -9.73 -9.92
C GLY A 173 4.45 -8.60 -10.92
N VAL A 174 3.84 -7.46 -10.64
CA VAL A 174 4.10 -6.21 -11.35
C VAL A 174 4.91 -5.32 -10.42
N TYR A 175 6.09 -4.95 -10.88
CA TYR A 175 6.95 -4.02 -10.16
C TYR A 175 6.71 -2.65 -10.77
N PRO A 176 6.02 -1.73 -10.07
CA PRO A 176 5.79 -0.39 -10.59
C PRO A 176 7.14 0.21 -11.01
N GLU A 177 7.20 0.72 -12.23
CA GLU A 177 8.31 1.59 -12.59
C GLU A 177 8.43 2.64 -11.51
N VAL A 178 9.67 2.89 -11.07
CA VAL A 178 9.99 3.75 -9.93
C VAL A 178 9.35 5.11 -10.19
N GLY A 179 8.11 5.29 -9.72
CA GLY A 179 7.54 6.62 -9.54
C GLY A 179 8.50 7.40 -8.64
N ALA A 180 8.55 8.71 -8.75
CA ALA A 180 9.50 9.53 -8.02
C ALA A 180 9.64 9.04 -6.57
N ARG A 181 10.82 8.52 -6.22
CA ARG A 181 11.11 7.99 -4.89
C ARG A 181 11.26 9.19 -3.95
N ILE A 182 10.16 9.54 -3.29
CA ILE A 182 10.14 10.67 -2.38
C ILE A 182 11.02 10.40 -1.17
N MET A 183 12.02 11.26 -0.98
CA MET A 183 12.99 11.18 0.10
C MET A 183 12.55 12.04 1.29
N ASP A 184 13.06 11.72 2.47
CA ASP A 184 12.85 12.51 3.69
C ASP A 184 13.38 13.95 3.50
N LEU A 185 12.63 14.96 3.94
CA LEU A 185 13.00 16.37 3.73
C LEU A 185 14.19 16.81 4.60
N GLN A 186 14.51 16.08 5.67
CA GLN A 186 15.64 16.37 6.55
C GLN A 186 16.86 15.50 6.24
N ASP A 187 16.63 14.30 5.67
CA ASP A 187 17.70 13.40 5.22
C ASP A 187 17.35 12.87 3.81
N PRO A 188 17.67 13.61 2.75
CA PRO A 188 17.33 13.26 1.38
C PRO A 188 18.08 12.04 0.84
N THR A 189 18.88 11.37 1.65
CA THR A 189 19.49 10.07 1.32
C THR A 189 18.59 8.90 1.73
N ARG A 190 17.56 9.15 2.56
CA ARG A 190 16.63 8.14 3.05
C ARG A 190 15.23 8.34 2.45
N LYS A 191 14.53 7.24 2.19
CA LYS A 191 13.13 7.30 1.74
C LYS A 191 12.24 7.89 2.84
N MET A 192 11.32 8.79 2.47
CA MET A 192 10.30 9.30 3.39
C MET A 192 9.52 8.15 4.04
N SER A 193 9.40 8.18 5.37
CA SER A 193 8.78 7.09 6.15
C SER A 193 8.27 7.63 7.48
N THR A 194 7.11 7.14 7.92
CA THR A 194 6.57 7.45 9.25
C THR A 194 7.18 6.61 10.37
N THR A 195 7.81 5.47 10.05
CA THR A 195 8.40 4.57 11.06
C THR A 195 9.90 4.74 11.25
N GLY A 196 10.59 5.32 10.28
CA GLY A 196 12.05 5.47 10.32
C GLY A 196 12.55 6.87 9.94
N GLY A 197 11.65 7.78 9.58
CA GLY A 197 11.95 9.18 9.27
C GLY A 197 11.81 10.08 10.50
N THR A 198 12.18 11.36 10.33
CA THR A 198 11.92 12.38 11.33
C THR A 198 10.51 12.97 11.12
N GLU A 199 9.87 13.44 12.18
CA GLU A 199 8.57 14.11 12.05
C GLU A 199 8.66 15.33 11.13
N GLN A 200 9.76 16.07 11.19
CA GLN A 200 10.02 17.25 10.36
C GLN A 200 10.34 16.88 8.90
N GLY A 201 10.90 15.69 8.65
CA GLY A 201 11.24 15.21 7.31
C GLY A 201 10.11 14.50 6.59
N THR A 202 9.06 14.10 7.31
CA THR A 202 7.94 13.32 6.78
C THR A 202 6.69 14.19 6.65
N VAL A 203 6.20 14.39 5.43
CA VAL A 203 4.95 15.12 5.16
C VAL A 203 3.78 14.13 5.21
N LYS A 204 2.94 14.22 6.25
CA LYS A 204 1.73 13.40 6.39
C LYS A 204 0.59 14.00 5.55
N LEU A 205 -0.30 13.17 5.02
CA LEU A 205 -1.42 13.63 4.20
C LEU A 205 -2.46 14.44 4.99
N LEU A 206 -2.49 14.25 6.31
CA LEU A 206 -3.36 14.97 7.24
C LEU A 206 -2.66 16.12 7.97
N ASP A 207 -1.42 16.45 7.63
CA ASP A 207 -0.73 17.64 8.16
C ASP A 207 -1.50 18.91 7.75
N SER A 208 -1.55 19.91 8.64
CA SER A 208 -2.12 21.21 8.28
C SER A 208 -1.31 21.91 7.19
N PRO A 209 -1.92 22.79 6.38
CA PRO A 209 -1.18 23.56 5.37
C PRO A 209 0.04 24.29 5.95
N ASP A 210 -0.09 24.88 7.16
CA ASP A 210 1.01 25.55 7.84
C ASP A 210 2.13 24.58 8.24
N ALA A 211 1.78 23.37 8.68
CA ALA A 211 2.77 22.34 9.00
C ALA A 211 3.52 21.88 7.74
N ILE A 212 2.82 21.68 6.63
CA ILE A 212 3.42 21.32 5.33
C ILE A 212 4.37 22.45 4.88
N ALA A 213 3.91 23.70 4.86
CA ALA A 213 4.71 24.84 4.48
C ALA A 213 5.99 24.95 5.33
N LYS A 214 5.87 24.76 6.65
CA LYS A 214 7.02 24.78 7.57
C LYS A 214 8.01 23.66 7.26
N LYS A 215 7.55 22.43 6.98
CA LYS A 215 8.40 21.28 6.64
C LYS A 215 9.20 21.55 5.36
N PHE A 216 8.57 22.08 4.32
CA PHE A 216 9.26 22.44 3.08
C PHE A 216 10.24 23.59 3.27
N LYS A 217 9.86 24.64 4.00
CA LYS A 217 10.74 25.78 4.29
C LYS A 217 12.04 25.36 4.97
N THR A 218 11.99 24.34 5.83
CA THR A 218 13.13 23.82 6.59
C THR A 218 13.80 22.59 5.95
N ALA A 219 13.34 22.16 4.78
CA ALA A 219 13.94 21.03 4.06
C ALA A 219 15.44 21.23 3.84
N VAL A 220 16.21 20.16 4.02
CA VAL A 220 17.68 20.22 3.87
C VAL A 220 18.04 20.31 2.39
N THR A 221 18.95 21.23 2.07
CA THR A 221 19.50 21.43 0.74
C THR A 221 21.01 21.66 0.86
N ASP A 222 21.73 21.56 -0.25
CA ASP A 222 23.16 21.90 -0.32
C ASP A 222 23.41 23.40 -0.11
N SER A 223 24.69 23.79 -0.07
CA SER A 223 25.12 25.18 0.10
C SER A 223 25.17 25.98 -1.22
N GLY A 224 24.74 25.39 -2.33
CA GLY A 224 24.70 26.02 -3.63
C GLY A 224 23.53 26.98 -3.83
N ARG A 225 23.26 27.35 -5.10
CA ARG A 225 22.13 28.23 -5.47
C ARG A 225 21.36 27.73 -6.67
N GLU A 226 21.90 26.77 -7.41
CA GLU A 226 21.31 26.28 -8.65
C GLU A 226 20.27 25.21 -8.38
N ILE A 227 19.09 25.36 -8.94
CA ILE A 227 17.99 24.41 -8.86
C ILE A 227 18.08 23.47 -10.04
N VAL A 228 18.95 22.46 -9.90
CA VAL A 228 19.20 21.42 -10.91
C VAL A 228 19.32 20.06 -10.23
N ARG A 229 18.88 18.99 -10.88
CA ARG A 229 19.07 17.63 -10.39
C ARG A 229 20.51 17.20 -10.62
N ALA A 230 21.18 16.83 -9.53
CA ALA A 230 22.56 16.32 -9.59
C ALA A 230 22.80 15.34 -8.44
N PRO A 231 23.74 14.38 -8.61
CA PRO A 231 24.07 13.40 -7.56
C PRO A 231 24.57 14.02 -6.25
N ASP A 232 25.21 15.17 -6.31
CA ASP A 232 25.72 15.94 -5.17
C ASP A 232 24.68 16.90 -4.59
N LYS A 233 23.47 16.98 -5.16
CA LYS A 233 22.36 17.83 -4.71
C LYS A 233 21.10 17.00 -4.35
N PRO A 234 21.16 16.00 -3.47
CA PRO A 234 20.05 15.10 -3.22
C PRO A 234 18.80 15.81 -2.70
N GLY A 235 18.96 16.88 -1.87
CA GLY A 235 17.83 17.65 -1.35
C GLY A 235 17.10 18.44 -2.43
N ILE A 236 17.81 19.14 -3.31
CA ILE A 236 17.20 19.85 -4.43
C ILE A 236 16.60 18.90 -5.45
N SER A 237 17.27 17.80 -5.76
CA SER A 237 16.75 16.76 -6.66
C SER A 237 15.41 16.22 -6.14
N ASN A 238 15.31 15.90 -4.84
CA ASN A 238 14.07 15.47 -4.22
C ASN A 238 12.95 16.53 -4.32
N LEU A 239 13.26 17.80 -4.11
CA LEU A 239 12.28 18.88 -4.20
C LEU A 239 11.80 19.08 -5.66
N ILE A 240 12.68 18.95 -6.65
CA ILE A 240 12.32 18.99 -8.08
C ILE A 240 11.39 17.81 -8.41
N ASP A 241 11.71 16.60 -7.95
CA ASP A 241 10.89 15.40 -8.20
C ASP A 241 9.51 15.53 -7.51
N ILE A 242 9.43 16.11 -6.32
CA ILE A 242 8.16 16.39 -5.63
C ILE A 242 7.34 17.40 -6.43
N LEU A 243 7.95 18.52 -6.86
CA LEU A 243 7.26 19.56 -7.64
C LEU A 243 6.78 19.01 -8.98
N SER A 244 7.61 18.22 -9.66
CA SER A 244 7.27 17.53 -10.92
C SER A 244 5.97 16.71 -10.78
N VAL A 245 5.85 15.92 -9.71
CA VAL A 245 4.64 15.13 -9.47
C VAL A 245 3.45 15.98 -9.06
N ALA A 246 3.68 17.07 -8.30
CA ALA A 246 2.62 17.95 -7.85
C ALA A 246 2.02 18.82 -8.96
N THR A 247 2.83 19.20 -9.95
CA THR A 247 2.44 20.09 -11.06
C THR A 247 2.30 19.38 -12.41
N GLU A 248 2.67 18.09 -12.49
CA GLU A 248 2.73 17.29 -13.72
C GLU A 248 3.68 17.87 -14.79
N GLN A 249 4.64 18.70 -14.37
CA GLN A 249 5.69 19.26 -15.23
C GLN A 249 6.90 18.34 -15.28
N ALA A 250 7.60 18.31 -16.43
CA ALA A 250 8.86 17.59 -16.51
C ALA A 250 9.95 18.24 -15.63
N PRO A 251 10.82 17.45 -14.98
CA PRO A 251 11.91 18.00 -14.15
C PRO A 251 12.76 19.05 -14.89
N GLU A 252 13.05 18.83 -16.17
CA GLU A 252 13.85 19.74 -16.99
C GLU A 252 13.14 21.08 -17.29
N GLU A 253 11.81 21.10 -17.25
CA GLU A 253 11.02 22.33 -17.35
C GLU A 253 11.08 23.12 -16.05
N ILE A 254 11.03 22.43 -14.91
CA ILE A 254 11.17 23.03 -13.59
C ILE A 254 12.57 23.65 -13.46
N GLU A 255 13.63 22.92 -13.79
CA GLU A 255 15.00 23.43 -13.74
C GLU A 255 15.16 24.74 -14.54
N ARG A 256 14.59 24.80 -15.74
CA ARG A 256 14.59 26.01 -16.58
C ARG A 256 13.76 27.16 -15.99
N ALA A 257 12.58 26.84 -15.44
CA ALA A 257 11.69 27.85 -14.87
C ALA A 257 12.27 28.51 -13.59
N TYR A 258 13.12 27.78 -12.89
CA TYR A 258 13.75 28.24 -11.65
C TYR A 258 15.21 28.68 -11.82
N GLU A 259 15.69 28.88 -13.05
CA GLU A 259 17.02 29.42 -13.32
C GLU A 259 17.16 30.81 -12.66
N GLY A 260 18.17 30.98 -11.79
CA GLY A 260 18.43 32.22 -11.04
C GLY A 260 17.53 32.45 -9.83
N VAL A 261 16.56 31.56 -9.54
CA VAL A 261 15.71 31.64 -8.36
C VAL A 261 16.45 31.07 -7.13
N GLY A 262 16.26 31.72 -5.98
CA GLY A 262 16.88 31.25 -4.72
C GLY A 262 16.13 30.07 -4.09
N TYR A 263 16.84 29.20 -3.36
CA TYR A 263 16.29 28.02 -2.68
C TYR A 263 15.11 28.34 -1.75
N GLY A 264 15.10 29.52 -1.10
CA GLY A 264 13.99 29.92 -0.23
C GLY A 264 12.67 30.05 -0.96
N GLN A 265 12.65 30.70 -2.13
CA GLN A 265 11.46 30.81 -2.96
C GLN A 265 11.05 29.45 -3.50
N PHE A 266 11.99 28.70 -4.05
CA PHE A 266 11.73 27.37 -4.57
C PHE A 266 11.08 26.42 -3.56
N LYS A 267 11.60 26.38 -2.31
CA LYS A 267 11.01 25.60 -1.21
C LYS A 267 9.57 26.02 -0.89
N THR A 268 9.29 27.32 -0.95
CA THR A 268 7.93 27.84 -0.75
C THR A 268 7.00 27.36 -1.84
N ASP A 269 7.40 27.50 -3.11
CA ASP A 269 6.59 27.10 -4.26
C ASP A 269 6.32 25.58 -4.29
N VAL A 270 7.33 24.76 -3.91
CA VAL A 270 7.15 23.31 -3.74
C VAL A 270 6.13 23.01 -2.64
N GLY A 271 6.24 23.70 -1.50
CA GLY A 271 5.29 23.56 -0.38
C GLY A 271 3.86 23.90 -0.80
N ASP A 272 3.68 25.02 -1.48
CA ASP A 272 2.37 25.48 -1.96
C ASP A 272 1.77 24.51 -3.00
N ALA A 273 2.58 24.00 -3.92
CA ALA A 273 2.14 22.99 -4.90
C ALA A 273 1.70 21.69 -4.22
N VAL A 274 2.42 21.23 -3.19
CA VAL A 274 2.04 20.03 -2.42
C VAL A 274 0.76 20.27 -1.61
N ILE A 275 0.60 21.44 -0.98
CA ILE A 275 -0.63 21.81 -0.28
C ILE A 275 -1.82 21.78 -1.26
N ALA A 276 -1.68 22.38 -2.43
CA ALA A 276 -2.71 22.40 -3.46
C ALA A 276 -3.06 20.98 -3.97
N MET A 277 -2.06 20.10 -4.11
CA MET A 277 -2.27 18.70 -4.52
C MET A 277 -3.00 17.88 -3.45
N ILE A 278 -2.71 18.11 -2.17
CA ILE A 278 -3.29 17.36 -1.05
C ILE A 278 -4.68 17.89 -0.67
N ALA A 279 -4.95 19.19 -0.83
CA ALA A 279 -6.19 19.82 -0.37
C ALA A 279 -7.47 19.09 -0.83
N PRO A 280 -7.67 18.73 -2.11
CA PRO A 280 -8.87 18.03 -2.54
C PRO A 280 -8.98 16.60 -1.99
N VAL A 281 -7.86 15.94 -1.72
CA VAL A 281 -7.84 14.61 -1.07
C VAL A 281 -8.29 14.75 0.38
N ARG A 282 -7.78 15.75 1.09
CA ARG A 282 -8.14 16.03 2.47
C ARG A 282 -9.62 16.37 2.63
N GLU A 283 -10.14 17.25 1.78
CA GLU A 283 -11.57 17.63 1.81
C GLU A 283 -12.47 16.39 1.65
N ARG A 284 -12.18 15.52 0.70
CA ARG A 284 -12.91 14.26 0.52
C ARG A 284 -12.74 13.31 1.69
N TYR A 285 -11.53 13.20 2.25
CA TYR A 285 -11.26 12.38 3.43
C TYR A 285 -12.07 12.86 4.64
N ASP A 286 -12.05 14.15 4.93
CA ASP A 286 -12.78 14.75 6.06
C ASP A 286 -14.30 14.51 5.92
N ALA A 287 -14.84 14.66 4.71
CA ALA A 287 -16.25 14.38 4.42
C ALA A 287 -16.60 12.89 4.64
N LEU A 288 -15.75 11.96 4.22
CA LEU A 288 -15.94 10.52 4.41
C LEU A 288 -15.85 10.12 5.89
N ARG A 289 -14.92 10.72 6.64
CA ARG A 289 -14.77 10.44 8.07
C ARG A 289 -15.88 11.07 8.92
N ALA A 290 -16.51 12.16 8.46
CA ALA A 290 -17.66 12.76 9.13
C ALA A 290 -18.92 11.87 9.07
N ASP A 291 -19.04 10.97 8.08
CA ASP A 291 -20.13 10.00 7.96
C ASP A 291 -19.60 8.56 7.94
N GLU A 292 -19.28 8.08 9.14
CA GLU A 292 -18.76 6.73 9.34
C GLU A 292 -19.75 5.65 8.90
N SER A 293 -21.05 5.89 9.05
CA SER A 293 -22.09 4.94 8.61
C SER A 293 -22.05 4.74 7.10
N ALA A 294 -21.98 5.82 6.33
CA ALA A 294 -21.87 5.74 4.87
C ALA A 294 -20.53 5.10 4.43
N LEU A 295 -19.46 5.32 5.17
CA LEU A 295 -18.15 4.68 4.90
C LEU A 295 -18.23 3.16 5.14
N LEU A 296 -18.86 2.73 6.24
CA LEU A 296 -19.09 1.31 6.54
C LEU A 296 -19.99 0.64 5.51
N ASP A 297 -21.02 1.34 5.00
CA ASP A 297 -21.88 0.82 3.94
C ASP A 297 -21.11 0.58 2.64
N ARG A 298 -20.17 1.45 2.27
CA ARG A 298 -19.27 1.22 1.13
C ARG A 298 -18.38 0.01 1.32
N LEU A 299 -17.81 -0.17 2.51
CA LEU A 299 -17.00 -1.34 2.82
C LEU A 299 -17.82 -2.64 2.81
N ARG A 300 -19.07 -2.60 3.29
CA ARG A 300 -20.02 -3.73 3.25
C ARG A 300 -20.38 -4.11 1.81
N GLU A 301 -20.63 -3.13 0.96
CA GLU A 301 -20.84 -3.38 -0.47
C GLU A 301 -19.62 -4.01 -1.11
N GLY A 302 -18.43 -3.47 -0.83
CA GLY A 302 -17.17 -4.02 -1.29
C GLY A 302 -16.94 -5.46 -0.82
N ALA A 303 -17.22 -5.75 0.47
CA ALA A 303 -17.11 -7.09 1.04
C ALA A 303 -18.08 -8.08 0.36
N THR A 304 -19.31 -7.67 0.08
CA THR A 304 -20.29 -8.51 -0.66
C THR A 304 -19.79 -8.85 -2.05
N LYS A 305 -19.23 -7.89 -2.78
CA LYS A 305 -18.63 -8.11 -4.10
C LYS A 305 -17.40 -9.03 -4.01
N ALA A 306 -16.56 -8.81 -3.01
CA ALA A 306 -15.36 -9.60 -2.78
C ALA A 306 -15.70 -11.06 -2.46
N GLU A 307 -16.67 -11.28 -1.56
CA GLU A 307 -17.14 -12.62 -1.19
C GLU A 307 -17.71 -13.37 -2.38
N ALA A 308 -18.52 -12.72 -3.22
CA ALA A 308 -19.07 -13.32 -4.44
C ALA A 308 -17.99 -13.79 -5.44
N VAL A 309 -16.81 -13.18 -5.42
CA VAL A 309 -15.66 -13.60 -6.25
C VAL A 309 -14.84 -14.69 -5.55
N ALA A 310 -14.66 -14.62 -4.24
CA ALA A 310 -13.80 -15.50 -3.45
C ALA A 310 -14.45 -16.87 -3.22
N GLU A 311 -15.75 -16.89 -2.92
CA GLU A 311 -16.50 -18.10 -2.53
C GLU A 311 -16.42 -19.24 -3.55
N PRO A 312 -16.59 -19.03 -4.87
CA PRO A 312 -16.47 -20.13 -5.85
C PRO A 312 -15.08 -20.80 -5.85
N THR A 313 -14.03 -20.01 -5.58
CA THR A 313 -12.67 -20.55 -5.47
C THR A 313 -12.51 -21.37 -4.20
N LEU A 314 -13.01 -20.88 -3.07
CA LEU A 314 -12.99 -21.59 -1.79
C LEU A 314 -13.79 -22.91 -1.87
N GLU A 315 -14.98 -22.89 -2.45
CA GLU A 315 -15.77 -24.11 -2.68
C GLU A 315 -15.01 -25.14 -3.51
N THR A 316 -14.39 -24.69 -4.60
CA THR A 316 -13.54 -25.57 -5.44
C THR A 316 -12.37 -26.15 -4.64
N MET A 317 -11.75 -25.38 -3.72
CA MET A 317 -10.69 -25.91 -2.85
C MET A 317 -11.22 -27.03 -1.96
N TYR A 318 -12.35 -26.85 -1.29
CA TYR A 318 -12.98 -27.85 -0.43
C TYR A 318 -13.32 -29.13 -1.22
N GLU A 319 -13.99 -29.00 -2.35
CA GLU A 319 -14.37 -30.13 -3.21
C GLU A 319 -13.13 -30.94 -3.63
N ARG A 320 -12.11 -30.28 -4.14
CA ARG A 320 -10.90 -30.94 -4.64
C ARG A 320 -10.05 -31.57 -3.53
N MET A 321 -10.07 -31.00 -2.34
CA MET A 321 -9.43 -31.60 -1.17
C MET A 321 -10.23 -32.78 -0.57
N GLY A 322 -11.46 -33.05 -1.06
CA GLY A 322 -12.28 -34.20 -0.68
C GLY A 322 -13.13 -33.98 0.57
N PHE A 323 -13.44 -32.72 0.92
CA PHE A 323 -14.36 -32.44 2.02
C PHE A 323 -15.81 -32.74 1.62
N VAL A 324 -16.57 -33.29 2.58
CA VAL A 324 -18.02 -33.45 2.41
C VAL A 324 -18.67 -32.09 2.56
N ARG A 325 -19.45 -31.67 1.57
CA ARG A 325 -20.23 -30.43 1.59
C ARG A 325 -21.70 -30.74 1.84
N LEU A 326 -22.39 -29.79 2.52
CA LEU A 326 -23.81 -29.90 2.87
C LEU A 326 -24.68 -29.11 1.89
#